data_a5e25c4d5ce744812ef703e30b6a246f
#
_entry.id   a5e25c4d5ce744812ef703e30b6a246f
#
_cell.length_a   1.000
_cell.length_b   1.000
_cell.length_c   1.000
_cell.angle_alpha   90.00
_cell.angle_beta   90.00
_cell.angle_gamma   90.00
#
_symmetry.space_group_name_H-M   'P 1'
#
loop_
_entity.id
_entity.type
_entity.pdbx_description
1 polymer ?
#
loop_
_entity_poly.entity_id
_entity_poly.type
_entity_poly.pdbx_seq_one_letter_code
_entity_poly.pdbx_strand_id
1 'polypeptide(L)'
;MDNDYHNLGNSLQESGLFDEAVAAYKKAVELNPNFSWSYHSLGDVLLKLEKWEEAVAAYKKAVELNPDFSWSYHNLGDALLKLRQWEEAAAAYRCEIALNSDFAWSFCNLGDALTKLKQWDEAIATYLKAVEIDGDLPGIYEKLGYALGQTESDLNLVLEQSQLQITPENWEFYLQLGENLAQYDRPKSAIIFYQALLTAMPSCGNVSAELKELLQQQEKCVSVALEEDRALASSRATVAQKPDDCWSYYNLGAVLSHQKYWEEAAAAFFQAIEINPDLPWWFYYNLWEVFVRQNKLDEVENLCREVVAAKPEAFWPYLNLGEALTRQGKIAEAIDFYRTVSYKQSFASLISKRTGKMPVIQNRNLKPVKVPNFIIIGCQRCGTTSLYTYLAQHPQILTPIKKEMDFFSWHFDRGIDWYLAHFPPMPSGEQFLTGEASPSYFDSREAPERLYSLFPEAKLIVLLRNPVDRAISQFYRLTDLNWEARSLDRVISDEIERLNQNPEYIIGEEPGNYLARGRYIEFIKNWRTFFLPEQLLILKSEDFYAGVAGTVQQVLEFLDLPEYQLSEYQNANPGSYQPINQSVRDWLRDYFRPYNQELEEYLGRKFDW
;
A
#
# COMPACT_ATOMS: atom_id res chain seq x y z
N MET A 1 -51.44 46.18 15.38
CA MET A 1 -50.03 46.63 15.38
C MET A 1 -49.03 45.48 15.46
N ASP A 2 -49.17 44.53 16.38
CA ASP A 2 -48.29 43.36 16.48
C ASP A 2 -48.38 42.41 15.26
N ASN A 3 -49.58 42.09 14.82
CA ASN A 3 -49.82 41.31 13.60
C ASN A 3 -49.30 42.02 12.33
N ASP A 4 -49.27 43.34 12.29
CA ASP A 4 -48.80 44.10 11.13
C ASP A 4 -47.30 43.92 10.92
N TYR A 5 -46.52 43.94 12.02
CA TYR A 5 -45.06 43.72 11.95
C TYR A 5 -44.71 42.25 11.66
N HIS A 6 -45.51 41.27 12.16
CA HIS A 6 -45.32 39.87 11.78
C HIS A 6 -45.59 39.68 10.30
N ASN A 7 -46.74 40.20 9.77
CA ASN A 7 -47.06 40.11 8.35
C ASN A 7 -46.05 40.88 7.47
N LEU A 8 -45.52 42.02 7.93
CA LEU A 8 -44.43 42.72 7.25
C LEU A 8 -43.20 41.83 7.19
N GLY A 9 -42.84 41.17 8.29
CA GLY A 9 -41.73 40.21 8.34
C GLY A 9 -41.91 39.09 7.33
N ASN A 10 -43.09 38.51 7.21
CA ASN A 10 -43.38 37.48 6.23
C ASN A 10 -43.17 38.00 4.78
N SER A 11 -43.72 39.17 4.46
CA SER A 11 -43.57 39.76 3.12
C SER A 11 -42.09 40.10 2.77
N LEU A 12 -41.33 40.56 3.73
CA LEU A 12 -39.89 40.84 3.57
C LEU A 12 -39.10 39.53 3.40
N GLN A 13 -39.43 38.50 4.14
CA GLN A 13 -38.85 37.18 4.00
C GLN A 13 -39.12 36.57 2.62
N GLU A 14 -40.35 36.65 2.12
CA GLU A 14 -40.72 36.21 0.77
C GLU A 14 -39.98 37.00 -0.32
N SER A 15 -39.70 38.29 -0.05
CA SER A 15 -38.93 39.16 -0.95
C SER A 15 -37.42 38.96 -0.84
N GLY A 16 -36.92 38.07 0.04
CA GLY A 16 -35.49 37.80 0.24
C GLY A 16 -34.75 38.88 1.05
N LEU A 17 -35.49 39.84 1.64
CA LEU A 17 -34.93 40.93 2.45
C LEU A 17 -34.82 40.47 3.93
N PHE A 18 -33.86 39.57 4.17
CA PHE A 18 -33.75 38.85 5.42
C PHE A 18 -33.38 39.71 6.64
N ASP A 19 -32.49 40.68 6.48
CA ASP A 19 -32.12 41.56 7.61
C ASP A 19 -33.27 42.48 8.01
N GLU A 20 -34.04 42.98 7.04
CA GLU A 20 -35.23 43.79 7.29
C GLU A 20 -36.35 42.91 7.90
N ALA A 21 -36.50 41.64 7.48
CA ALA A 21 -37.44 40.71 8.06
C ALA A 21 -37.11 40.46 9.56
N VAL A 22 -35.82 40.28 9.90
CA VAL A 22 -35.37 40.16 11.30
C VAL A 22 -35.79 41.37 12.11
N ALA A 23 -35.60 42.59 11.57
CA ALA A 23 -35.99 43.81 12.28
C ALA A 23 -37.51 43.88 12.50
N ALA A 24 -38.30 43.49 11.49
CA ALA A 24 -39.75 43.47 11.60
C ALA A 24 -40.23 42.42 12.62
N TYR A 25 -39.69 41.18 12.60
CA TYR A 25 -40.06 40.16 13.59
C TYR A 25 -39.59 40.52 15.01
N LYS A 26 -38.39 41.12 15.18
CA LYS A 26 -37.96 41.66 16.50
C LYS A 26 -38.92 42.69 17.02
N LYS A 27 -39.45 43.53 16.15
CA LYS A 27 -40.47 44.51 16.56
C LYS A 27 -41.83 43.84 16.89
N ALA A 28 -42.22 42.78 16.14
CA ALA A 28 -43.43 42.00 16.43
C ALA A 28 -43.36 41.36 17.84
N VAL A 29 -42.23 40.72 18.19
CA VAL A 29 -42.07 40.08 19.52
C VAL A 29 -41.91 41.09 20.66
N GLU A 30 -41.38 42.31 20.40
CA GLU A 30 -41.39 43.40 21.38
C GLU A 30 -42.82 43.87 21.72
N LEU A 31 -43.67 43.94 20.70
CA LEU A 31 -45.07 44.35 20.84
C LEU A 31 -45.96 43.27 21.43
N ASN A 32 -45.69 42.03 21.09
CA ASN A 32 -46.44 40.85 21.59
C ASN A 32 -45.46 39.72 21.97
N PRO A 33 -44.93 39.76 23.21
CA PRO A 33 -43.96 38.75 23.68
C PRO A 33 -44.53 37.32 23.82
N ASN A 34 -45.86 37.14 23.71
CA ASN A 34 -46.51 35.84 23.86
C ASN A 34 -46.90 35.21 22.52
N PHE A 35 -46.57 35.83 21.40
CA PHE A 35 -46.91 35.29 20.07
C PHE A 35 -45.81 34.39 19.53
N SER A 36 -45.94 33.09 19.76
CA SER A 36 -44.96 32.05 19.41
C SER A 36 -44.58 32.05 17.94
N TRP A 37 -45.48 32.34 17.02
CA TRP A 37 -45.25 32.36 15.58
C TRP A 37 -44.21 33.41 15.17
N SER A 38 -44.20 34.60 15.80
CA SER A 38 -43.19 35.62 15.50
C SER A 38 -41.79 35.18 15.92
N TYR A 39 -41.67 34.42 17.02
CA TYR A 39 -40.41 33.85 17.43
C TYR A 39 -39.94 32.73 16.50
N HIS A 40 -40.87 31.85 16.06
CA HIS A 40 -40.56 30.82 15.09
C HIS A 40 -40.06 31.43 13.77
N SER A 41 -40.84 32.36 13.17
CA SER A 41 -40.46 33.03 11.92
C SER A 41 -39.15 33.84 12.05
N LEU A 42 -38.88 34.46 13.21
CA LEU A 42 -37.61 35.09 13.49
C LEU A 42 -36.48 34.08 13.46
N GLY A 43 -36.68 32.91 14.08
CA GLY A 43 -35.72 31.81 14.04
C GLY A 43 -35.41 31.34 12.62
N ASP A 44 -36.45 31.18 11.77
CA ASP A 44 -36.30 30.74 10.38
C ASP A 44 -35.44 31.70 9.55
N VAL A 45 -35.64 33.01 9.73
CA VAL A 45 -34.80 34.00 9.01
C VAL A 45 -33.40 34.07 9.56
N LEU A 46 -33.21 33.95 10.86
CA LEU A 46 -31.90 33.90 11.49
C LEU A 46 -31.10 32.65 11.07
N LEU A 47 -31.78 31.50 10.90
CA LEU A 47 -31.22 30.28 10.31
C LEU A 47 -30.68 30.52 8.89
N LYS A 48 -31.48 31.19 8.03
CA LYS A 48 -31.04 31.55 6.67
C LYS A 48 -29.87 32.53 6.62
N LEU A 49 -29.76 33.38 7.63
CA LEU A 49 -28.66 34.32 7.80
C LEU A 49 -27.43 33.70 8.54
N GLU A 50 -27.49 32.41 8.84
CA GLU A 50 -26.44 31.67 9.58
C GLU A 50 -26.14 32.24 10.98
N LYS A 51 -27.11 32.96 11.58
CA LYS A 51 -27.03 33.50 12.94
C LYS A 51 -27.56 32.47 13.96
N TRP A 52 -26.80 31.35 14.08
CA TRP A 52 -27.26 30.12 14.74
C TRP A 52 -27.64 30.34 16.21
N GLU A 53 -26.84 31.09 17.00
CA GLU A 53 -27.11 31.35 18.41
C GLU A 53 -28.39 32.16 18.62
N GLU A 54 -28.62 33.19 17.77
CA GLU A 54 -29.85 33.99 17.84
C GLU A 54 -31.08 33.14 17.42
N ALA A 55 -30.91 32.26 16.41
CA ALA A 55 -31.95 31.35 15.97
C ALA A 55 -32.34 30.38 17.09
N VAL A 56 -31.38 29.76 17.78
CA VAL A 56 -31.63 28.90 18.94
C VAL A 56 -32.40 29.64 20.02
N ALA A 57 -32.01 30.88 20.34
CA ALA A 57 -32.71 31.68 21.35
C ALA A 57 -34.19 31.96 20.95
N ALA A 58 -34.43 32.27 19.66
CA ALA A 58 -35.77 32.50 19.12
C ALA A 58 -36.62 31.23 19.16
N TYR A 59 -36.10 30.09 18.69
CA TYR A 59 -36.82 28.83 18.72
C TYR A 59 -37.08 28.31 20.15
N LYS A 60 -36.12 28.44 21.08
CA LYS A 60 -36.36 28.11 22.50
C LYS A 60 -37.53 28.90 23.07
N LYS A 61 -37.67 30.17 22.68
CA LYS A 61 -38.80 30.97 23.11
C LYS A 61 -40.11 30.57 22.39
N ALA A 62 -40.03 30.18 21.10
CA ALA A 62 -41.22 29.70 20.36
C ALA A 62 -41.78 28.41 20.97
N VAL A 63 -40.94 27.41 21.33
CA VAL A 63 -41.38 26.14 21.94
C VAL A 63 -41.80 26.32 23.39
N GLU A 64 -41.27 27.29 24.13
CA GLU A 64 -41.76 27.65 25.48
C GLU A 64 -43.19 28.18 25.43
N LEU A 65 -43.52 28.99 24.42
CA LEU A 65 -44.85 29.59 24.24
C LEU A 65 -45.85 28.65 23.57
N ASN A 66 -45.38 27.77 22.69
CA ASN A 66 -46.21 26.78 22.02
C ASN A 66 -45.50 25.43 21.93
N PRO A 67 -45.61 24.61 22.99
CA PRO A 67 -44.91 23.31 23.05
C PRO A 67 -45.48 22.25 22.10
N ASP A 68 -46.62 22.45 21.49
CA ASP A 68 -47.27 21.50 20.59
C ASP A 68 -46.90 21.71 19.11
N PHE A 69 -46.05 22.70 18.81
CA PHE A 69 -45.65 23.00 17.44
C PHE A 69 -44.34 22.31 17.06
N SER A 70 -44.45 21.14 16.45
CA SER A 70 -43.34 20.24 16.13
C SER A 70 -42.22 20.90 15.28
N TRP A 71 -42.57 21.74 14.30
CA TRP A 71 -41.60 22.43 13.43
C TRP A 71 -40.62 23.34 14.17
N SER A 72 -41.05 23.97 15.28
CA SER A 72 -40.13 24.77 16.09
C SER A 72 -39.06 23.91 16.76
N TYR A 73 -39.38 22.68 17.18
CA TYR A 73 -38.43 21.73 17.72
C TYR A 73 -37.49 21.20 16.63
N HIS A 74 -38.01 20.91 15.43
CA HIS A 74 -37.22 20.47 14.29
C HIS A 74 -36.14 21.52 13.97
N ASN A 75 -36.55 22.77 13.71
CA ASN A 75 -35.64 23.85 13.35
C ASN A 75 -34.69 24.24 14.51
N LEU A 76 -35.12 24.06 15.77
CA LEU A 76 -34.23 24.18 16.94
C LEU A 76 -33.14 23.12 16.90
N GLY A 77 -33.49 21.88 16.59
CA GLY A 77 -32.55 20.77 16.43
C GLY A 77 -31.51 21.08 15.34
N ASP A 78 -31.97 21.57 14.17
CA ASP A 78 -31.09 21.94 13.07
C ASP A 78 -30.10 23.05 13.45
N ALA A 79 -30.57 24.10 14.13
CA ALA A 79 -29.71 25.18 14.61
C ALA A 79 -28.68 24.69 15.63
N LEU A 80 -29.06 23.81 16.55
CA LEU A 80 -28.20 23.21 17.56
C LEU A 80 -27.16 22.28 16.93
N LEU A 81 -27.51 21.52 15.87
CA LEU A 81 -26.56 20.73 15.10
C LEU A 81 -25.45 21.60 14.48
N LYS A 82 -25.81 22.77 13.92
CA LYS A 82 -24.84 23.73 13.38
C LYS A 82 -23.87 24.26 14.44
N LEU A 83 -24.36 24.45 15.65
CA LEU A 83 -23.57 24.85 16.81
C LEU A 83 -22.81 23.71 17.48
N ARG A 84 -22.94 22.46 16.97
CA ARG A 84 -22.35 21.24 17.54
C ARG A 84 -22.81 20.95 19.00
N GLN A 85 -24.01 21.40 19.35
CA GLN A 85 -24.65 21.13 20.65
C GLN A 85 -25.49 19.86 20.53
N TRP A 86 -24.78 18.70 20.43
CA TRP A 86 -25.36 17.42 20.00
C TRP A 86 -26.44 16.90 20.96
N GLU A 87 -26.21 17.02 22.27
CA GLU A 87 -27.17 16.57 23.30
C GLU A 87 -28.46 17.37 23.27
N GLU A 88 -28.37 18.71 23.12
CA GLU A 88 -29.56 19.58 23.04
C GLU A 88 -30.29 19.34 21.72
N ALA A 89 -29.57 19.13 20.61
CA ALA A 89 -30.14 18.80 19.31
C ALA A 89 -30.93 17.48 19.37
N ALA A 90 -30.33 16.43 19.95
CA ALA A 90 -31.00 15.15 20.13
C ALA A 90 -32.28 15.29 20.98
N ALA A 91 -32.26 16.10 22.04
CA ALA A 91 -33.42 16.37 22.86
C ALA A 91 -34.52 17.10 22.08
N ALA A 92 -34.18 18.09 21.25
CA ALA A 92 -35.12 18.81 20.41
C ALA A 92 -35.79 17.88 19.39
N TYR A 93 -35.05 17.03 18.68
CA TYR A 93 -35.62 16.06 17.74
C TYR A 93 -36.46 15.00 18.43
N ARG A 94 -36.13 14.53 19.64
CA ARG A 94 -36.98 13.63 20.41
C ARG A 94 -38.33 14.29 20.76
N CYS A 95 -38.34 15.58 21.11
CA CYS A 95 -39.60 16.31 21.32
C CYS A 95 -40.42 16.43 20.04
N GLU A 96 -39.77 16.74 18.92
CA GLU A 96 -40.40 16.82 17.61
C GLU A 96 -41.04 15.48 17.20
N ILE A 97 -40.28 14.38 17.28
CA ILE A 97 -40.74 13.02 16.98
C ILE A 97 -41.90 12.61 17.87
N ALA A 98 -41.93 13.01 19.13
CA ALA A 98 -43.05 12.73 20.03
C ALA A 98 -44.36 13.44 19.60
N LEU A 99 -44.24 14.58 18.92
CA LEU A 99 -45.36 15.34 18.38
C LEU A 99 -45.75 14.92 16.95
N ASN A 100 -44.75 14.49 16.16
CA ASN A 100 -44.93 14.10 14.76
C ASN A 100 -44.02 12.89 14.45
N SER A 101 -44.57 11.70 14.57
CA SER A 101 -43.86 10.43 14.40
C SER A 101 -43.65 10.01 12.94
N ASP A 102 -44.18 10.72 11.95
CA ASP A 102 -44.21 10.30 10.56
C ASP A 102 -43.23 11.10 9.68
N PHE A 103 -42.37 11.91 10.29
CA PHE A 103 -41.39 12.72 9.56
C PHE A 103 -39.99 12.11 9.61
N ALA A 104 -39.63 11.38 8.56
CA ALA A 104 -38.40 10.60 8.47
C ALA A 104 -37.11 11.41 8.68
N TRP A 105 -37.07 12.69 8.24
CA TRP A 105 -35.91 13.57 8.43
C TRP A 105 -35.58 13.82 9.89
N SER A 106 -36.56 13.90 10.80
CA SER A 106 -36.27 14.08 12.23
C SER A 106 -35.58 12.87 12.84
N PHE A 107 -35.98 11.67 12.43
CA PHE A 107 -35.27 10.45 12.82
C PHE A 107 -33.85 10.42 12.23
N CYS A 108 -33.69 10.80 10.97
CA CYS A 108 -32.36 10.88 10.35
C CYS A 108 -31.44 11.87 11.10
N ASN A 109 -31.95 13.09 11.39
CA ASN A 109 -31.19 14.12 12.08
C ASN A 109 -30.91 13.77 13.55
N LEU A 110 -31.84 13.09 14.23
CA LEU A 110 -31.60 12.51 15.55
C LEU A 110 -30.44 11.48 15.50
N GLY A 111 -30.48 10.59 14.52
CA GLY A 111 -29.40 9.63 14.28
C GLY A 111 -28.04 10.29 14.06
N ASP A 112 -28.01 11.41 13.32
CA ASP A 112 -26.78 12.20 13.13
C ASP A 112 -26.25 12.76 14.46
N ALA A 113 -27.13 13.32 15.30
CA ALA A 113 -26.76 13.82 16.63
C ALA A 113 -26.20 12.70 17.52
N LEU A 114 -26.90 11.55 17.57
CA LEU A 114 -26.50 10.37 18.34
C LEU A 114 -25.16 9.79 17.86
N THR A 115 -24.93 9.78 16.56
CA THR A 115 -23.65 9.37 15.95
C THR A 115 -22.51 10.25 16.45
N LYS A 116 -22.70 11.59 16.53
CA LYS A 116 -21.69 12.50 17.10
C LYS A 116 -21.44 12.28 18.58
N LEU A 117 -22.46 11.81 19.30
CA LEU A 117 -22.38 11.43 20.72
C LEU A 117 -21.80 10.00 20.91
N LYS A 118 -21.53 9.28 19.83
CA LYS A 118 -21.09 7.87 19.83
C LYS A 118 -22.10 6.91 20.49
N GLN A 119 -23.38 7.27 20.46
CA GLN A 119 -24.49 6.45 20.95
C GLN A 119 -24.98 5.55 19.80
N TRP A 120 -24.14 4.58 19.41
CA TRP A 120 -24.27 3.83 18.16
C TRP A 120 -25.57 3.03 18.06
N ASP A 121 -25.94 2.28 19.12
CA ASP A 121 -27.12 1.42 19.10
C ASP A 121 -28.42 2.23 18.95
N GLU A 122 -28.52 3.38 19.63
CA GLU A 122 -29.66 4.28 19.50
C GLU A 122 -29.67 4.98 18.13
N ALA A 123 -28.51 5.35 17.60
CA ALA A 123 -28.38 5.91 16.25
C ALA A 123 -28.86 4.91 15.18
N ILE A 124 -28.44 3.65 15.28
CA ILE A 124 -28.87 2.57 14.37
C ILE A 124 -30.40 2.41 14.43
N ALA A 125 -30.96 2.27 15.63
CA ALA A 125 -32.41 2.13 15.80
C ALA A 125 -33.19 3.32 15.20
N THR A 126 -32.63 4.51 15.34
CA THR A 126 -33.21 5.75 14.84
C THR A 126 -33.14 5.83 13.32
N TYR A 127 -31.99 5.49 12.71
CA TYR A 127 -31.85 5.42 11.24
C TYR A 127 -32.74 4.35 10.62
N LEU A 128 -32.88 3.17 11.26
CA LEU A 128 -33.79 2.13 10.81
C LEU A 128 -35.23 2.63 10.79
N LYS A 129 -35.63 3.44 11.80
CA LYS A 129 -36.96 4.02 11.83
C LYS A 129 -37.15 5.07 10.73
N ALA A 130 -36.13 5.86 10.41
CA ALA A 130 -36.15 6.78 9.28
C ALA A 130 -36.36 6.02 7.96
N VAL A 131 -35.64 4.90 7.75
CA VAL A 131 -35.79 4.03 6.56
C VAL A 131 -37.19 3.41 6.48
N GLU A 132 -37.76 2.99 7.60
CA GLU A 132 -39.14 2.44 7.65
C GLU A 132 -40.17 3.46 7.16
N ILE A 133 -39.99 4.75 7.51
CA ILE A 133 -40.91 5.82 7.14
C ILE A 133 -40.68 6.27 5.68
N ASP A 134 -39.41 6.46 5.31
CA ASP A 134 -39.00 6.89 3.98
C ASP A 134 -37.64 6.30 3.63
N GLY A 135 -37.63 5.22 2.86
CA GLY A 135 -36.43 4.53 2.42
C GLY A 135 -35.62 5.29 1.35
N ASP A 136 -36.16 6.33 0.74
CA ASP A 136 -35.53 7.12 -0.32
C ASP A 136 -34.77 8.34 0.24
N LEU A 137 -34.62 8.46 1.55
CA LEU A 137 -33.85 9.55 2.16
C LEU A 137 -32.39 9.55 1.69
N PRO A 138 -31.91 10.68 1.12
CA PRO A 138 -30.54 10.76 0.63
C PRO A 138 -29.48 10.43 1.71
N GLY A 139 -28.60 9.47 1.42
CA GLY A 139 -27.48 9.09 2.27
C GLY A 139 -27.85 8.33 3.56
N ILE A 140 -29.10 7.95 3.76
CA ILE A 140 -29.53 7.26 4.99
C ILE A 140 -28.81 5.92 5.19
N TYR A 141 -28.59 5.16 4.11
CA TYR A 141 -27.92 3.87 4.16
C TYR A 141 -26.42 3.99 4.43
N GLU A 142 -25.80 5.06 3.95
CA GLU A 142 -24.38 5.38 4.27
C GLU A 142 -24.24 5.68 5.77
N LYS A 143 -25.15 6.51 6.33
CA LYS A 143 -25.17 6.84 7.75
C LYS A 143 -25.43 5.62 8.62
N LEU A 144 -26.38 4.78 8.23
CA LEU A 144 -26.70 3.52 8.90
C LEU A 144 -25.52 2.55 8.84
N GLY A 145 -24.91 2.38 7.65
CA GLY A 145 -23.72 1.55 7.45
C GLY A 145 -22.55 2.01 8.29
N TYR A 146 -22.30 3.33 8.37
CA TYR A 146 -21.28 3.90 9.24
C TYR A 146 -21.54 3.59 10.72
N ALA A 147 -22.76 3.79 11.22
CA ALA A 147 -23.11 3.52 12.61
C ALA A 147 -22.97 2.03 12.94
N LEU A 148 -23.43 1.13 12.07
CA LEU A 148 -23.25 -0.32 12.17
C LEU A 148 -21.78 -0.73 12.16
N GLY A 149 -20.95 -0.01 11.40
CA GLY A 149 -19.50 -0.21 11.36
C GLY A 149 -18.79 0.11 12.68
N GLN A 150 -19.39 0.90 13.56
CA GLN A 150 -18.79 1.35 14.82
C GLN A 150 -19.19 0.52 16.06
N THR A 151 -20.14 -0.43 15.91
CA THR A 151 -20.62 -1.27 17.02
C THR A 151 -20.32 -2.74 16.76
N GLU A 152 -20.21 -3.53 17.83
CA GLU A 152 -20.12 -5.00 17.78
C GLU A 152 -21.50 -5.67 17.89
N SER A 153 -22.58 -4.89 17.87
CA SER A 153 -23.96 -5.38 18.01
C SER A 153 -24.28 -6.49 17.00
N ASP A 154 -25.01 -7.50 17.44
CA ASP A 154 -25.44 -8.61 16.59
C ASP A 154 -26.41 -8.11 15.52
N LEU A 155 -25.94 -8.08 14.30
CA LEU A 155 -26.68 -7.56 13.15
C LEU A 155 -27.95 -8.35 12.86
N ASN A 156 -27.96 -9.67 13.13
CA ASN A 156 -29.16 -10.50 12.97
C ASN A 156 -30.26 -10.03 13.94
N LEU A 157 -29.89 -9.72 15.18
CA LEU A 157 -30.82 -9.21 16.18
C LEU A 157 -31.36 -7.83 15.76
N VAL A 158 -30.53 -6.97 15.20
CA VAL A 158 -30.93 -5.64 14.70
C VAL A 158 -31.91 -5.77 13.54
N LEU A 159 -31.67 -6.67 12.58
CA LEU A 159 -32.55 -6.94 11.46
C LEU A 159 -33.89 -7.57 11.90
N GLU A 160 -33.87 -8.53 12.83
CA GLU A 160 -35.06 -9.14 13.38
C GLU A 160 -35.94 -8.13 14.15
N GLN A 161 -35.31 -7.24 14.91
CA GLN A 161 -36.02 -6.20 15.68
C GLN A 161 -36.60 -5.10 14.80
N SER A 162 -35.98 -4.80 13.65
CA SER A 162 -36.44 -3.74 12.75
C SER A 162 -37.68 -4.09 11.92
N GLN A 163 -38.10 -5.37 11.89
CA GLN A 163 -39.18 -5.88 11.03
C GLN A 163 -39.01 -5.57 9.53
N LEU A 164 -37.83 -5.16 9.11
CA LEU A 164 -37.53 -4.86 7.72
C LEU A 164 -37.48 -6.17 6.92
N GLN A 165 -38.35 -6.31 5.93
CA GLN A 165 -38.33 -7.44 5.00
C GLN A 165 -37.70 -7.04 3.69
N ILE A 166 -36.80 -7.91 3.16
CA ILE A 166 -36.23 -7.73 1.84
C ILE A 166 -37.30 -8.04 0.80
N THR A 167 -37.62 -7.07 -0.02
CA THR A 167 -38.60 -7.16 -1.10
C THR A 167 -37.95 -6.82 -2.46
N PRO A 168 -38.63 -7.14 -3.58
CA PRO A 168 -38.12 -6.74 -4.90
C PRO A 168 -37.99 -5.23 -5.09
N GLU A 169 -38.66 -4.42 -4.28
CA GLU A 169 -38.62 -2.96 -4.36
C GLU A 169 -37.50 -2.34 -3.54
N ASN A 170 -36.93 -3.05 -2.53
CA ASN A 170 -35.97 -2.47 -1.59
C ASN A 170 -34.61 -3.22 -1.54
N TRP A 171 -34.38 -4.22 -2.40
CA TRP A 171 -33.17 -5.05 -2.35
C TRP A 171 -31.88 -4.25 -2.61
N GLU A 172 -31.92 -3.22 -3.45
CA GLU A 172 -30.77 -2.36 -3.76
C GLU A 172 -30.23 -1.66 -2.50
N PHE A 173 -31.11 -1.31 -1.57
CA PHE A 173 -30.73 -0.72 -0.29
C PHE A 173 -29.90 -1.67 0.58
N TYR A 174 -30.32 -2.93 0.62
CA TYR A 174 -29.57 -3.96 1.38
C TYR A 174 -28.23 -4.29 0.72
N LEU A 175 -28.15 -4.23 -0.62
CA LEU A 175 -26.90 -4.37 -1.34
C LEU A 175 -25.94 -3.23 -0.95
N GLN A 176 -26.39 -1.98 -1.04
CA GLN A 176 -25.60 -0.81 -0.68
C GLN A 176 -25.16 -0.83 0.79
N LEU A 177 -26.00 -1.32 1.68
CA LEU A 177 -25.67 -1.48 3.09
C LEU A 177 -24.55 -2.54 3.29
N GLY A 178 -24.64 -3.66 2.58
CA GLY A 178 -23.60 -4.68 2.57
C GLY A 178 -22.26 -4.17 2.03
N GLU A 179 -22.29 -3.40 0.94
CA GLU A 179 -21.11 -2.75 0.37
C GLU A 179 -20.46 -1.73 1.34
N ASN A 180 -21.28 -0.90 1.99
CA ASN A 180 -20.80 0.04 3.00
C ASN A 180 -20.14 -0.69 4.19
N LEU A 181 -20.75 -1.78 4.67
CA LEU A 181 -20.15 -2.59 5.75
C LEU A 181 -18.82 -3.23 5.33
N ALA A 182 -18.72 -3.69 4.08
CA ALA A 182 -17.46 -4.20 3.54
C ALA A 182 -16.39 -3.10 3.48
N GLN A 183 -16.77 -1.88 3.08
CA GLN A 183 -15.87 -0.72 3.02
C GLN A 183 -15.37 -0.29 4.41
N TYR A 184 -16.18 -0.45 5.45
CA TYR A 184 -15.81 -0.14 6.84
C TYR A 184 -15.14 -1.32 7.58
N ASP A 185 -14.55 -2.27 6.83
CA ASP A 185 -13.83 -3.44 7.35
C ASP A 185 -14.69 -4.35 8.24
N ARG A 186 -15.96 -4.52 7.87
CA ARG A 186 -16.94 -5.41 8.54
C ARG A 186 -17.40 -6.54 7.62
N PRO A 187 -16.49 -7.37 7.08
CA PRO A 187 -16.83 -8.38 6.09
C PRO A 187 -17.83 -9.43 6.60
N LYS A 188 -17.76 -9.79 7.89
CA LYS A 188 -18.73 -10.72 8.49
C LYS A 188 -20.15 -10.18 8.45
N SER A 189 -20.32 -8.89 8.72
CA SER A 189 -21.62 -8.21 8.67
C SER A 189 -22.12 -8.09 7.23
N ALA A 190 -21.24 -7.77 6.29
CA ALA A 190 -21.56 -7.73 4.86
C ALA A 190 -22.04 -9.10 4.33
N ILE A 191 -21.37 -10.20 4.76
CA ILE A 191 -21.75 -11.57 4.42
C ILE A 191 -23.21 -11.86 4.82
N ILE A 192 -23.63 -11.46 6.01
CA ILE A 192 -25.00 -11.66 6.50
C ILE A 192 -26.02 -10.99 5.56
N PHE A 193 -25.75 -9.74 5.15
CA PHE A 193 -26.62 -9.03 4.20
C PHE A 193 -26.68 -9.70 2.83
N TYR A 194 -25.52 -10.08 2.27
CA TYR A 194 -25.48 -10.76 0.97
C TYR A 194 -26.18 -12.13 0.99
N GLN A 195 -26.05 -12.88 2.09
CA GLN A 195 -26.76 -14.15 2.26
C GLN A 195 -28.27 -13.95 2.39
N ALA A 196 -28.70 -12.92 3.13
CA ALA A 196 -30.13 -12.56 3.26
C ALA A 196 -30.73 -12.16 1.90
N LEU A 197 -30.02 -11.34 1.11
CA LEU A 197 -30.42 -10.96 -0.24
C LEU A 197 -30.54 -12.17 -1.18
N LEU A 198 -29.56 -13.07 -1.18
CA LEU A 198 -29.59 -14.29 -2.00
C LEU A 198 -30.74 -15.21 -1.62
N THR A 199 -31.11 -15.24 -0.33
CA THR A 199 -32.23 -16.04 0.18
C THR A 199 -33.59 -15.44 -0.23
N ALA A 200 -33.71 -14.13 -0.18
CA ALA A 200 -34.95 -13.43 -0.53
C ALA A 200 -35.20 -13.36 -2.05
N MET A 201 -34.13 -13.33 -2.86
CA MET A 201 -34.19 -13.12 -4.32
C MET A 201 -33.45 -14.19 -5.15
N PRO A 202 -33.81 -15.47 -5.04
CA PRO A 202 -33.06 -16.56 -5.69
C PRO A 202 -33.13 -16.57 -7.23
N SER A 203 -34.10 -15.87 -7.83
CA SER A 203 -34.43 -15.96 -9.27
C SER A 203 -33.96 -14.77 -10.12
N CYS A 204 -33.31 -13.75 -9.55
CA CYS A 204 -32.79 -12.61 -10.33
C CYS A 204 -31.40 -12.92 -10.90
N GLY A 205 -31.33 -13.50 -12.09
CA GLY A 205 -30.14 -14.12 -12.69
C GLY A 205 -28.84 -13.29 -12.63
N ASN A 206 -28.83 -12.03 -13.07
CA ASN A 206 -27.62 -11.18 -13.05
C ASN A 206 -27.24 -10.74 -11.64
N VAL A 207 -28.22 -10.30 -10.85
CA VAL A 207 -28.03 -9.86 -9.46
C VAL A 207 -27.52 -10.99 -8.56
N SER A 208 -28.05 -12.21 -8.76
CA SER A 208 -27.60 -13.40 -8.03
C SER A 208 -26.15 -13.79 -8.34
N ALA A 209 -25.63 -13.50 -9.54
CA ALA A 209 -24.23 -13.74 -9.88
C ALA A 209 -23.31 -12.73 -9.20
N GLU A 210 -23.65 -11.46 -9.24
CA GLU A 210 -22.92 -10.37 -8.59
C GLU A 210 -22.85 -10.55 -7.07
N LEU A 211 -23.99 -10.82 -6.44
CA LEU A 211 -24.08 -11.12 -5.00
C LEU A 211 -23.22 -12.32 -4.58
N LYS A 212 -23.15 -13.36 -5.41
CA LYS A 212 -22.28 -14.53 -5.14
C LYS A 212 -20.81 -14.16 -5.20
N GLU A 213 -20.42 -13.31 -6.15
CA GLU A 213 -19.06 -12.83 -6.27
C GLU A 213 -18.66 -11.97 -5.06
N LEU A 214 -19.52 -11.01 -4.67
CA LEU A 214 -19.32 -10.18 -3.48
C LEU A 214 -19.24 -11.03 -2.21
N LEU A 215 -20.14 -12.01 -2.06
CA LEU A 215 -20.12 -12.94 -0.93
C LEU A 215 -18.81 -13.72 -0.89
N GLN A 216 -18.37 -14.29 -1.99
CA GLN A 216 -17.12 -15.05 -2.08
C GLN A 216 -15.90 -14.17 -1.77
N GLN A 217 -15.92 -12.91 -2.20
CA GLN A 217 -14.88 -11.94 -1.88
C GLN A 217 -14.80 -11.68 -0.36
N GLN A 218 -15.95 -11.45 0.30
CA GLN A 218 -16.00 -11.19 1.73
C GLN A 218 -15.63 -12.43 2.57
N GLU A 219 -16.06 -13.62 2.16
CA GLU A 219 -15.66 -14.89 2.78
C GLU A 219 -14.14 -15.10 2.71
N LYS A 220 -13.53 -14.73 1.58
CA LYS A 220 -12.06 -14.74 1.43
C LYS A 220 -11.39 -13.75 2.39
N CYS A 221 -11.91 -12.53 2.51
CA CYS A 221 -11.37 -11.54 3.48
C CYS A 221 -11.44 -12.07 4.92
N VAL A 222 -12.55 -12.66 5.32
CA VAL A 222 -12.70 -13.27 6.66
C VAL A 222 -11.72 -14.42 6.87
N SER A 223 -11.52 -15.29 5.86
CA SER A 223 -10.58 -16.40 5.96
C SER A 223 -9.15 -15.91 6.11
N VAL A 224 -8.75 -14.89 5.36
CA VAL A 224 -7.42 -14.25 5.46
C VAL A 224 -7.21 -13.65 6.85
N ALA A 225 -8.16 -12.89 7.37
CA ALA A 225 -8.07 -12.31 8.71
C ALA A 225 -7.91 -13.38 9.81
N LEU A 226 -8.66 -14.49 9.70
CA LEU A 226 -8.51 -15.62 10.63
C LEU A 226 -7.16 -16.33 10.52
N GLU A 227 -6.58 -16.41 9.31
CA GLU A 227 -5.24 -16.97 9.11
C GLU A 227 -4.17 -16.03 9.68
N GLU A 228 -4.33 -14.72 9.52
CA GLU A 228 -3.45 -13.70 10.09
C GLU A 228 -3.46 -13.75 11.63
N ASP A 229 -4.63 -13.83 12.25
CA ASP A 229 -4.76 -13.99 13.71
C ASP A 229 -4.09 -15.27 14.20
N ARG A 230 -4.26 -16.38 13.47
CA ARG A 230 -3.60 -17.65 13.78
C ARG A 230 -2.08 -17.56 13.64
N ALA A 231 -1.60 -16.89 12.58
CA ALA A 231 -0.16 -16.67 12.35
C ALA A 231 0.45 -15.85 13.49
N LEU A 232 -0.23 -14.79 13.93
CA LEU A 232 0.21 -13.96 15.06
C LEU A 232 0.25 -14.76 16.36
N ALA A 233 -0.81 -15.50 16.68
CA ALA A 233 -0.87 -16.35 17.87
C ALA A 233 0.22 -17.43 17.85
N SER A 234 0.47 -18.06 16.69
CA SER A 234 1.53 -19.05 16.51
C SER A 234 2.92 -18.45 16.69
N SER A 235 3.16 -17.26 16.13
CA SER A 235 4.44 -16.57 16.25
C SER A 235 4.73 -16.15 17.70
N ARG A 236 3.72 -15.62 18.42
CA ARG A 236 3.82 -15.31 19.87
C ARG A 236 4.10 -16.57 20.71
N ALA A 237 3.43 -17.68 20.40
CA ALA A 237 3.69 -18.96 21.07
C ALA A 237 5.11 -19.48 20.81
N THR A 238 5.63 -19.29 19.59
CA THR A 238 7.01 -19.68 19.24
C THR A 238 8.03 -18.88 20.02
N VAL A 239 7.86 -17.56 20.15
CA VAL A 239 8.71 -16.69 20.98
C VAL A 239 8.67 -17.15 22.45
N ALA A 240 7.49 -17.44 22.98
CA ALA A 240 7.36 -17.93 24.37
C ALA A 240 8.08 -19.26 24.59
N GLN A 241 8.13 -20.15 23.59
CA GLN A 241 8.85 -21.42 23.66
C GLN A 241 10.37 -21.28 23.45
N LYS A 242 10.80 -20.26 22.69
CA LYS A 242 12.19 -20.04 22.30
C LYS A 242 12.58 -18.57 22.50
N PRO A 243 12.65 -18.09 23.75
CA PRO A 243 12.90 -16.67 24.04
C PRO A 243 14.31 -16.18 23.66
N ASP A 244 15.26 -17.08 23.42
CA ASP A 244 16.64 -16.76 23.04
C ASP A 244 16.90 -16.96 21.52
N ASP A 245 15.86 -17.22 20.74
CA ASP A 245 15.98 -17.43 19.29
C ASP A 245 15.62 -16.17 18.50
N CYS A 246 16.62 -15.54 17.87
CA CYS A 246 16.43 -14.32 17.07
C CYS A 246 15.45 -14.48 15.92
N TRP A 247 15.35 -15.69 15.34
CA TRP A 247 14.42 -15.97 14.24
C TRP A 247 12.96 -15.98 14.69
N SER A 248 12.69 -16.42 15.91
CA SER A 248 11.35 -16.40 16.49
C SER A 248 10.84 -14.95 16.60
N TYR A 249 11.68 -14.03 17.08
CA TYR A 249 11.34 -12.60 17.14
C TYR A 249 11.28 -11.94 15.76
N TYR A 250 12.15 -12.31 14.84
CA TYR A 250 12.07 -11.83 13.46
C TYR A 250 10.73 -12.20 12.81
N ASN A 251 10.33 -13.46 12.92
CA ASN A 251 9.07 -13.93 12.36
C ASN A 251 7.87 -13.24 13.01
N LEU A 252 7.90 -13.03 14.33
CA LEU A 252 6.89 -12.25 15.03
C LEU A 252 6.82 -10.81 14.51
N GLY A 253 7.97 -10.14 14.38
CA GLY A 253 8.05 -8.79 13.83
C GLY A 253 7.54 -8.70 12.40
N ALA A 254 7.83 -9.69 11.56
CA ALA A 254 7.34 -9.77 10.20
C ALA A 254 5.80 -9.91 10.13
N VAL A 255 5.21 -10.78 10.96
CA VAL A 255 3.74 -10.93 11.06
C VAL A 255 3.10 -9.64 11.56
N LEU A 256 3.65 -9.03 12.61
CA LEU A 256 3.14 -7.78 13.17
C LEU A 256 3.23 -6.61 12.18
N SER A 257 4.34 -6.51 11.43
CA SER A 257 4.50 -5.47 10.40
C SER A 257 3.49 -5.63 9.26
N HIS A 258 3.21 -6.88 8.87
CA HIS A 258 2.18 -7.20 7.89
C HIS A 258 0.80 -6.73 8.35
N GLN A 259 0.46 -6.97 9.63
CA GLN A 259 -0.79 -6.52 10.24
C GLN A 259 -0.77 -5.03 10.64
N LYS A 260 0.30 -4.30 10.27
CA LYS A 260 0.49 -2.86 10.57
C LYS A 260 0.58 -2.51 12.06
N TYR A 261 0.90 -3.47 12.92
CA TYR A 261 1.24 -3.23 14.33
C TYR A 261 2.70 -2.76 14.46
N TRP A 262 2.98 -1.58 13.90
CA TRP A 262 4.33 -1.08 13.66
C TRP A 262 5.19 -0.96 14.92
N GLU A 263 4.61 -0.56 16.06
CA GLU A 263 5.33 -0.40 17.31
C GLU A 263 5.78 -1.74 17.90
N GLU A 264 4.85 -2.72 17.95
CA GLU A 264 5.16 -4.06 18.40
C GLU A 264 6.14 -4.77 17.44
N ALA A 265 5.99 -4.55 16.14
CA ALA A 265 6.92 -5.07 15.14
C ALA A 265 8.33 -4.53 15.37
N ALA A 266 8.49 -3.21 15.60
CA ALA A 266 9.78 -2.63 15.91
C ALA A 266 10.40 -3.24 17.17
N ALA A 267 9.62 -3.41 18.24
CA ALA A 267 10.09 -4.03 19.47
C ALA A 267 10.56 -5.47 19.25
N ALA A 268 9.81 -6.26 18.48
CA ALA A 268 10.19 -7.63 18.14
C ALA A 268 11.49 -7.68 17.32
N PHE A 269 11.64 -6.80 16.34
CA PHE A 269 12.86 -6.71 15.54
C PHE A 269 14.08 -6.27 16.37
N PHE A 270 13.93 -5.32 17.29
CA PHE A 270 15.01 -4.95 18.20
C PHE A 270 15.47 -6.14 19.06
N GLN A 271 14.52 -6.91 19.62
CA GLN A 271 14.85 -8.12 20.36
C GLN A 271 15.62 -9.14 19.52
N ALA A 272 15.24 -9.32 18.25
CA ALA A 272 15.97 -10.20 17.35
C ALA A 272 17.43 -9.75 17.14
N ILE A 273 17.66 -8.43 17.00
CA ILE A 273 19.01 -7.85 16.82
C ILE A 273 19.81 -7.94 18.13
N GLU A 274 19.21 -7.70 19.29
CA GLU A 274 19.88 -7.83 20.59
C GLU A 274 20.36 -9.26 20.85
N ILE A 275 19.53 -10.26 20.51
CA ILE A 275 19.92 -11.67 20.66
C ILE A 275 21.06 -12.05 19.71
N ASN A 276 20.97 -11.61 18.45
CA ASN A 276 22.03 -11.86 17.47
C ASN A 276 22.30 -10.62 16.62
N PRO A 277 23.25 -9.78 16.99
CA PRO A 277 23.58 -8.57 16.23
C PRO A 277 24.35 -8.84 14.94
N ASP A 278 24.90 -10.05 14.74
CA ASP A 278 25.62 -10.42 13.51
C ASP A 278 24.67 -11.05 12.48
N LEU A 279 23.58 -10.32 12.19
CA LEU A 279 22.59 -10.73 11.22
C LEU A 279 22.88 -10.14 9.84
N PRO A 280 22.66 -10.90 8.75
CA PRO A 280 22.95 -10.45 7.39
C PRO A 280 22.01 -9.32 6.96
N TRP A 281 22.47 -8.48 6.00
CA TRP A 281 21.72 -7.31 5.53
C TRP A 281 20.30 -7.64 5.05
N TRP A 282 20.05 -8.80 4.45
CA TRP A 282 18.74 -9.21 3.98
C TRP A 282 17.73 -9.48 5.11
N PHE A 283 18.22 -9.78 6.31
CA PHE A 283 17.40 -9.85 7.52
C PHE A 283 16.79 -8.48 7.83
N TYR A 284 17.54 -7.41 7.59
CA TYR A 284 17.07 -6.05 7.84
C TYR A 284 16.11 -5.52 6.76
N TYR A 285 15.92 -6.23 5.64
CA TYR A 285 15.09 -5.75 4.54
C TYR A 285 13.67 -5.38 4.98
N ASN A 286 13.01 -6.25 5.75
CA ASN A 286 11.67 -6.00 6.28
C ASN A 286 11.67 -5.03 7.47
N LEU A 287 12.80 -4.89 8.16
CA LEU A 287 12.92 -4.04 9.34
C LEU A 287 13.01 -2.55 8.97
N TRP A 288 13.68 -2.24 7.87
CA TRP A 288 13.94 -0.84 7.51
C TRP A 288 12.66 -0.04 7.33
N GLU A 289 11.62 -0.60 6.73
CA GLU A 289 10.34 0.07 6.58
C GLU A 289 9.73 0.40 7.96
N VAL A 290 9.74 -0.55 8.87
CA VAL A 290 9.21 -0.39 10.23
C VAL A 290 9.98 0.69 10.99
N PHE A 291 11.31 0.66 10.94
CA PHE A 291 12.16 1.62 11.65
C PHE A 291 12.02 3.04 11.09
N VAL A 292 11.89 3.19 9.77
CA VAL A 292 11.61 4.50 9.14
C VAL A 292 10.24 5.01 9.57
N ARG A 293 9.20 4.18 9.51
CA ARG A 293 7.83 4.58 9.90
C ARG A 293 7.72 4.96 11.38
N GLN A 294 8.48 4.29 12.25
CA GLN A 294 8.49 4.54 13.68
C GLN A 294 9.53 5.59 14.12
N ASN A 295 10.24 6.21 13.17
CA ASN A 295 11.32 7.17 13.43
C ASN A 295 12.40 6.62 14.39
N LYS A 296 12.76 5.34 14.24
CA LYS A 296 13.70 4.60 15.11
C LYS A 296 15.06 4.34 14.48
N LEU A 297 15.40 5.05 13.41
CA LEU A 297 16.70 4.87 12.74
C LEU A 297 17.89 5.22 13.63
N ASP A 298 17.75 6.22 14.53
CA ASP A 298 18.81 6.59 15.48
C ASP A 298 19.06 5.49 16.51
N GLU A 299 18.01 4.79 16.96
CA GLU A 299 18.15 3.65 17.88
C GLU A 299 18.90 2.49 17.21
N VAL A 300 18.56 2.19 15.94
CA VAL A 300 19.26 1.15 15.16
C VAL A 300 20.70 1.53 14.91
N GLU A 301 20.98 2.79 14.57
CA GLU A 301 22.35 3.28 14.40
C GLU A 301 23.18 3.06 15.67
N ASN A 302 22.67 3.48 16.83
CA ASN A 302 23.35 3.34 18.10
C ASN A 302 23.65 1.86 18.42
N LEU A 303 22.65 0.98 18.25
CA LEU A 303 22.84 -0.45 18.44
C LEU A 303 23.90 -1.02 17.50
N CYS A 304 23.88 -0.68 16.21
CA CYS A 304 24.90 -1.12 15.26
C CYS A 304 26.29 -0.59 15.64
N ARG A 305 26.43 0.64 16.13
CA ARG A 305 27.70 1.21 16.59
C ARG A 305 28.26 0.46 17.81
N GLU A 306 27.41 0.12 18.78
CA GLU A 306 27.81 -0.68 19.95
C GLU A 306 28.32 -2.06 19.52
N VAL A 307 27.63 -2.72 18.60
CA VAL A 307 28.04 -4.03 18.09
C VAL A 307 29.35 -3.95 17.31
N VAL A 308 29.51 -2.93 16.45
CA VAL A 308 30.77 -2.68 15.73
C VAL A 308 31.93 -2.47 16.71
N ALA A 309 31.72 -1.74 17.79
CA ALA A 309 32.74 -1.52 18.82
C ALA A 309 33.07 -2.82 19.60
N ALA A 310 32.07 -3.63 19.92
CA ALA A 310 32.24 -4.89 20.66
C ALA A 310 32.80 -6.03 19.80
N LYS A 311 32.48 -6.05 18.50
CA LYS A 311 32.87 -7.09 17.54
C LYS A 311 33.46 -6.49 16.26
N PRO A 312 34.66 -5.87 16.32
CA PRO A 312 35.25 -5.17 15.18
C PRO A 312 35.58 -6.08 13.99
N GLU A 313 35.60 -7.39 14.17
CA GLU A 313 35.80 -8.37 13.08
C GLU A 313 34.50 -8.79 12.38
N ALA A 314 33.34 -8.50 12.96
CA ALA A 314 32.05 -8.87 12.37
C ALA A 314 31.78 -8.06 11.08
N PHE A 315 31.19 -8.73 10.09
CA PHE A 315 30.94 -8.14 8.77
C PHE A 315 29.60 -7.38 8.72
N TRP A 316 28.52 -8.05 9.11
CA TRP A 316 27.16 -7.53 8.94
C TRP A 316 26.86 -6.25 9.72
N PRO A 317 27.35 -6.05 10.97
CA PRO A 317 27.08 -4.82 11.71
C PRO A 317 27.59 -3.56 11.02
N TYR A 318 28.75 -3.63 10.34
CA TYR A 318 29.25 -2.50 9.55
C TYR A 318 28.37 -2.18 8.35
N LEU A 319 27.91 -3.21 7.63
CA LEU A 319 27.03 -3.03 6.49
C LEU A 319 25.68 -2.45 6.94
N ASN A 320 25.10 -2.99 8.01
CA ASN A 320 23.84 -2.54 8.57
C ASN A 320 23.91 -1.11 9.11
N LEU A 321 25.04 -0.74 9.72
CA LEU A 321 25.31 0.65 10.13
C LEU A 321 25.38 1.59 8.91
N GLY A 322 26.08 1.20 7.85
CA GLY A 322 26.11 1.96 6.60
C GLY A 322 24.70 2.16 6.00
N GLU A 323 23.84 1.12 6.04
CA GLU A 323 22.45 1.21 5.58
C GLU A 323 21.61 2.17 6.46
N ALA A 324 21.74 2.11 7.78
CA ALA A 324 21.06 3.02 8.71
C ALA A 324 21.46 4.49 8.42
N LEU A 325 22.76 4.76 8.33
CA LEU A 325 23.31 6.08 8.01
C LEU A 325 22.85 6.60 6.65
N THR A 326 22.80 5.71 5.64
CA THR A 326 22.30 6.06 4.30
C THR A 326 20.84 6.52 4.37
N ARG A 327 19.98 5.82 5.13
CA ARG A 327 18.55 6.19 5.29
C ARG A 327 18.34 7.48 6.08
N GLN A 328 19.29 7.83 6.93
CA GLN A 328 19.30 9.12 7.65
C GLN A 328 19.89 10.27 6.81
N GLY A 329 20.37 10.01 5.59
CA GLY A 329 21.05 11.01 4.76
C GLY A 329 22.50 11.30 5.16
N LYS A 330 23.09 10.55 6.11
CA LYS A 330 24.49 10.68 6.56
C LYS A 330 25.44 9.96 5.57
N ILE A 331 25.37 10.34 4.28
CA ILE A 331 26.01 9.62 3.17
C ILE A 331 27.53 9.52 3.31
N ALA A 332 28.20 10.60 3.71
CA ALA A 332 29.66 10.63 3.86
C ALA A 332 30.13 9.60 4.90
N GLU A 333 29.46 9.50 6.02
CA GLU A 333 29.80 8.54 7.07
C GLU A 333 29.48 7.10 6.65
N ALA A 334 28.36 6.87 5.96
CA ALA A 334 28.00 5.57 5.41
C ALA A 334 29.08 5.02 4.46
N ILE A 335 29.65 5.88 3.62
CA ILE A 335 30.76 5.54 2.69
C ILE A 335 31.94 4.91 3.42
N ASP A 336 32.35 5.45 4.57
CA ASP A 336 33.48 4.94 5.32
C ASP A 336 33.22 3.53 5.88
N PHE A 337 32.00 3.27 6.32
CA PHE A 337 31.59 1.94 6.77
C PHE A 337 31.51 0.97 5.61
N TYR A 338 30.95 1.33 4.47
CA TYR A 338 30.90 0.47 3.29
C TYR A 338 32.31 0.13 2.77
N ARG A 339 33.23 1.08 2.70
CA ARG A 339 34.61 0.85 2.34
C ARG A 339 35.30 -0.12 3.29
N THR A 340 35.04 0.01 4.60
CA THR A 340 35.58 -0.90 5.61
C THR A 340 35.09 -2.33 5.39
N VAL A 341 33.81 -2.51 5.16
CA VAL A 341 33.19 -3.82 4.89
C VAL A 341 33.70 -4.42 3.59
N SER A 342 33.75 -3.61 2.53
CA SER A 342 34.20 -4.03 1.21
C SER A 342 35.64 -4.54 1.25
N TYR A 343 36.50 -3.86 2.00
CA TYR A 343 37.85 -4.29 2.25
C TYR A 343 37.93 -5.65 2.97
N LYS A 344 37.17 -5.81 4.09
CA LYS A 344 37.14 -7.05 4.88
C LYS A 344 36.66 -8.25 4.05
N GLN A 345 35.57 -8.08 3.30
CA GLN A 345 34.98 -9.16 2.48
C GLN A 345 35.89 -9.62 1.34
N SER A 346 36.50 -8.67 0.63
CA SER A 346 37.38 -8.97 -0.50
C SER A 346 38.54 -9.85 -0.05
N PHE A 347 39.07 -9.55 1.09
CA PHE A 347 40.15 -10.31 1.72
C PHE A 347 39.73 -11.73 2.08
N ALA A 348 38.60 -11.90 2.78
CA ALA A 348 38.07 -13.20 3.16
C ALA A 348 37.79 -14.06 1.91
N SER A 349 37.21 -13.46 0.86
CA SER A 349 36.89 -14.14 -0.40
C SER A 349 38.14 -14.59 -1.17
N LEU A 350 39.13 -13.72 -1.31
CA LEU A 350 40.40 -14.05 -1.99
C LEU A 350 41.13 -15.21 -1.30
N ILE A 351 41.11 -15.24 0.02
CA ILE A 351 41.80 -16.25 0.81
C ILE A 351 41.08 -17.59 0.72
N SER A 352 39.75 -17.59 0.91
CA SER A 352 38.92 -18.79 0.82
C SER A 352 39.09 -19.48 -0.55
N LYS A 353 39.12 -18.69 -1.62
CA LYS A 353 39.24 -19.19 -2.99
C LYS A 353 40.63 -19.71 -3.39
N ARG A 354 41.71 -19.29 -2.71
CA ARG A 354 43.09 -19.60 -3.12
C ARG A 354 43.93 -20.49 -2.21
N THR A 355 43.83 -20.33 -0.90
CA THR A 355 44.86 -20.94 -0.02
C THR A 355 44.35 -21.59 1.26
N GLY A 356 43.12 -21.40 1.66
CA GLY A 356 42.61 -21.86 2.96
C GLY A 356 43.34 -21.24 4.19
N LYS A 357 44.23 -20.28 4.00
CA LYS A 357 44.95 -19.59 5.09
C LYS A 357 44.80 -18.09 4.96
N MET A 358 44.53 -17.42 6.06
CA MET A 358 44.44 -15.96 6.14
C MET A 358 45.81 -15.29 5.95
N PRO A 359 46.03 -14.39 4.97
CA PRO A 359 47.19 -13.54 4.95
C PRO A 359 47.05 -12.35 5.89
N VAL A 360 48.13 -12.03 6.58
CA VAL A 360 48.24 -10.74 7.28
C VAL A 360 48.57 -9.67 6.23
N ILE A 361 47.65 -8.75 5.96
CA ILE A 361 47.88 -7.72 4.97
C ILE A 361 48.26 -6.40 5.60
N GLN A 362 49.48 -6.01 5.27
CA GLN A 362 49.94 -4.65 5.47
C GLN A 362 49.38 -3.76 4.35
N ASN A 363 48.78 -2.63 4.75
CA ASN A 363 48.22 -1.56 3.93
C ASN A 363 49.25 -1.07 2.85
N ARG A 364 49.32 -1.69 1.68
CA ARG A 364 50.21 -1.24 0.60
C ARG A 364 49.52 -1.29 -0.78
N ASN A 365 49.28 -0.10 -1.34
CA ASN A 365 49.03 0.18 -2.77
C ASN A 365 47.78 -0.45 -3.42
N LEU A 366 46.61 -0.21 -2.85
CA LEU A 366 45.36 -0.42 -3.56
C LEU A 366 45.06 0.81 -4.43
N LYS A 367 45.01 0.64 -5.74
CA LYS A 367 44.58 1.71 -6.65
C LYS A 367 43.07 1.76 -6.69
N PRO A 368 42.45 2.95 -6.74
CA PRO A 368 41.06 3.07 -7.11
C PRO A 368 40.88 2.48 -8.51
N VAL A 369 40.00 1.51 -8.66
CA VAL A 369 39.74 0.84 -9.93
C VAL A 369 38.52 1.46 -10.59
N LYS A 370 38.55 1.59 -11.93
CA LYS A 370 37.34 1.85 -12.72
C LYS A 370 36.43 0.62 -12.66
N VAL A 371 35.47 0.63 -11.79
CA VAL A 371 34.46 -0.45 -11.60
C VAL A 371 33.08 0.15 -11.75
N PRO A 372 32.06 -0.63 -12.14
CA PRO A 372 32.07 -2.08 -12.43
C PRO A 372 32.55 -2.43 -13.83
N ASN A 373 33.10 -3.66 -13.99
CA ASN A 373 33.49 -4.21 -15.29
C ASN A 373 32.25 -4.73 -16.06
N PHE A 374 31.27 -5.32 -15.32
CA PHE A 374 30.05 -5.81 -15.88
C PHE A 374 28.85 -5.52 -14.96
N ILE A 375 27.65 -5.45 -15.55
CA ILE A 375 26.41 -5.27 -14.80
C ILE A 375 25.34 -6.16 -15.39
N ILE A 376 24.66 -6.94 -14.54
CA ILE A 376 23.40 -7.61 -14.89
C ILE A 376 22.29 -6.60 -14.69
N ILE A 377 21.89 -5.94 -15.77
CA ILE A 377 20.96 -4.82 -15.74
C ILE A 377 19.47 -5.25 -15.60
N GLY A 378 19.15 -6.52 -15.84
CA GLY A 378 17.77 -6.99 -15.79
C GLY A 378 17.58 -8.36 -16.43
N CYS A 379 16.36 -8.76 -16.63
CA CYS A 379 15.10 -8.16 -16.26
C CYS A 379 14.61 -8.72 -14.92
N GLN A 380 13.78 -7.99 -14.20
CA GLN A 380 13.16 -8.50 -12.97
C GLN A 380 12.38 -9.79 -13.26
N ARG A 381 12.50 -10.79 -12.38
CA ARG A 381 11.85 -12.12 -12.46
C ARG A 381 12.33 -13.02 -13.60
N CYS A 382 13.51 -12.73 -14.16
CA CYS A 382 14.10 -13.47 -15.27
C CYS A 382 15.32 -14.34 -14.90
N GLY A 383 15.67 -14.46 -13.60
CA GLY A 383 16.78 -15.33 -13.16
C GLY A 383 18.10 -14.61 -12.90
N THR A 384 18.10 -13.28 -12.82
CA THR A 384 19.31 -12.47 -12.55
C THR A 384 20.04 -12.85 -11.27
N THR A 385 19.29 -13.23 -10.21
CA THR A 385 19.88 -13.67 -8.94
C THR A 385 20.63 -14.98 -9.10
N SER A 386 20.07 -15.97 -9.79
CA SER A 386 20.75 -17.25 -10.05
C SER A 386 22.00 -17.05 -10.88
N LEU A 387 21.91 -16.29 -11.98
CA LEU A 387 23.09 -16.00 -12.80
C LEU A 387 24.19 -15.31 -12.01
N TYR A 388 23.84 -14.26 -11.24
CA TYR A 388 24.82 -13.57 -10.41
C TYR A 388 25.48 -14.48 -9.37
N THR A 389 24.69 -15.37 -8.73
CA THR A 389 25.21 -16.34 -7.75
C THR A 389 26.20 -17.32 -8.39
N TYR A 390 25.96 -17.72 -9.64
CA TYR A 390 26.86 -18.61 -10.36
C TYR A 390 28.15 -17.87 -10.74
N LEU A 391 28.07 -16.65 -11.27
CA LEU A 391 29.25 -15.84 -11.60
C LEU A 391 30.11 -15.54 -10.36
N ALA A 392 29.45 -15.31 -9.21
CA ALA A 392 30.14 -15.08 -7.95
C ALA A 392 31.03 -16.26 -7.47
N GLN A 393 30.81 -17.48 -7.99
CA GLN A 393 31.65 -18.64 -7.69
C GLN A 393 32.97 -18.62 -8.48
N HIS A 394 33.04 -17.86 -9.58
CA HIS A 394 34.24 -17.79 -10.39
C HIS A 394 35.42 -17.17 -9.62
N PRO A 395 36.65 -17.79 -9.62
CA PRO A 395 37.76 -17.33 -8.79
C PRO A 395 38.26 -15.93 -9.13
N GLN A 396 38.06 -15.46 -10.36
CA GLN A 396 38.49 -14.11 -10.80
C GLN A 396 37.34 -13.07 -10.71
N ILE A 397 36.17 -13.41 -10.17
CA ILE A 397 35.10 -12.43 -9.93
C ILE A 397 35.07 -12.09 -8.44
N LEU A 398 35.24 -10.81 -8.13
CA LEU A 398 35.08 -10.25 -6.79
C LEU A 398 33.72 -9.54 -6.69
N THR A 399 32.90 -9.97 -5.76
CA THR A 399 31.55 -9.43 -5.60
C THR A 399 31.53 -8.19 -4.71
N PRO A 400 30.70 -7.19 -5.01
CA PRO A 400 30.39 -6.11 -4.07
C PRO A 400 29.72 -6.65 -2.81
N ILE A 401 29.71 -5.85 -1.77
CA ILE A 401 29.17 -6.20 -0.44
C ILE A 401 27.64 -6.35 -0.44
N LYS A 402 26.97 -5.81 -1.45
CA LYS A 402 25.52 -5.81 -1.59
C LYS A 402 25.13 -6.03 -3.05
N LYS A 403 24.04 -6.75 -3.28
CA LYS A 403 23.35 -6.88 -4.56
C LYS A 403 22.18 -5.88 -4.59
N GLU A 404 21.73 -5.51 -5.79
CA GLU A 404 20.59 -4.62 -6.00
C GLU A 404 20.80 -3.27 -5.32
N MET A 405 21.86 -2.57 -5.75
CA MET A 405 22.15 -1.23 -5.26
C MET A 405 21.20 -0.18 -5.83
N ASP A 406 20.61 -0.46 -6.98
CA ASP A 406 19.64 0.38 -7.68
C ASP A 406 20.10 1.83 -7.87
N PHE A 407 21.41 2.02 -7.96
CA PHE A 407 22.05 3.33 -8.01
C PHE A 407 21.65 4.12 -9.24
N PHE A 408 21.75 3.53 -10.43
CA PHE A 408 21.46 4.23 -11.68
C PHE A 408 19.96 4.47 -11.91
N SER A 409 19.09 3.66 -11.31
CA SER A 409 17.62 3.86 -11.37
C SER A 409 17.14 4.86 -10.31
N TRP A 410 17.34 4.57 -9.02
CA TRP A 410 16.62 5.25 -7.94
C TRP A 410 17.52 6.03 -6.98
N HIS A 411 18.82 5.76 -6.93
CA HIS A 411 19.72 6.28 -5.91
C HIS A 411 20.90 7.08 -6.45
N PHE A 412 20.76 7.64 -7.65
CA PHE A 412 21.83 8.38 -8.32
C PHE A 412 22.23 9.66 -7.57
N ASP A 413 21.31 10.25 -6.83
CA ASP A 413 21.49 11.40 -5.96
C ASP A 413 22.43 11.17 -4.78
N ARG A 414 22.67 9.90 -4.39
CA ARG A 414 23.63 9.53 -3.34
C ARG A 414 25.09 9.73 -3.74
N GLY A 415 25.35 9.93 -5.00
CA GLY A 415 26.67 10.21 -5.56
C GLY A 415 27.53 8.97 -5.81
N ILE A 416 28.47 9.11 -6.74
CA ILE A 416 29.31 7.99 -7.23
C ILE A 416 30.17 7.39 -6.13
N ASP A 417 30.65 8.16 -5.16
CA ASP A 417 31.46 7.66 -4.05
C ASP A 417 30.70 6.68 -3.17
N TRP A 418 29.38 6.92 -2.96
CA TRP A 418 28.49 5.99 -2.27
C TRP A 418 28.40 4.66 -3.03
N TYR A 419 28.19 4.70 -4.34
CA TYR A 419 28.11 3.52 -5.17
C TYR A 419 29.43 2.72 -5.16
N LEU A 420 30.56 3.39 -5.40
CA LEU A 420 31.87 2.76 -5.44
C LEU A 420 32.33 2.20 -4.09
N ALA A 421 31.84 2.72 -2.98
CA ALA A 421 32.16 2.21 -1.65
C ALA A 421 31.73 0.76 -1.42
N HIS A 422 30.76 0.28 -2.20
CA HIS A 422 30.27 -1.09 -2.11
C HIS A 422 31.15 -2.10 -2.84
N PHE A 423 32.04 -1.64 -3.70
CA PHE A 423 32.90 -2.53 -4.50
C PHE A 423 34.21 -2.88 -3.82
N PRO A 424 34.73 -4.10 -4.06
CA PRO A 424 35.99 -4.54 -3.50
C PRO A 424 37.14 -3.72 -4.04
N PRO A 425 38.17 -3.41 -3.21
CA PRO A 425 39.42 -2.92 -3.70
C PRO A 425 40.08 -4.01 -4.55
N MET A 426 40.55 -3.62 -5.75
CA MET A 426 41.15 -4.57 -6.69
C MET A 426 42.66 -4.77 -6.43
N PRO A 427 43.14 -6.02 -6.32
CA PRO A 427 44.56 -6.30 -6.18
C PRO A 427 45.33 -5.84 -7.42
N SER A 428 46.46 -5.19 -7.22
CA SER A 428 47.35 -4.80 -8.32
C SER A 428 48.10 -6.02 -8.90
N GLY A 429 48.11 -6.16 -10.24
CA GLY A 429 48.86 -7.16 -10.95
C GLY A 429 48.15 -8.47 -11.27
N GLU A 430 46.88 -8.60 -10.95
CA GLU A 430 46.02 -9.73 -11.31
C GLU A 430 44.78 -9.28 -12.05
N GLN A 431 44.29 -10.13 -12.96
CA GLN A 431 43.08 -9.82 -13.76
C GLN A 431 41.83 -10.30 -13.02
N PHE A 432 41.33 -9.45 -12.14
CA PHE A 432 40.03 -9.64 -11.51
C PHE A 432 38.96 -8.75 -12.16
N LEU A 433 37.73 -9.23 -12.20
CA LEU A 433 36.56 -8.46 -12.57
C LEU A 433 35.66 -8.27 -11.34
N THR A 434 34.92 -7.18 -11.34
CA THR A 434 33.82 -6.99 -10.39
C THR A 434 32.61 -6.44 -11.11
N GLY A 435 31.47 -6.82 -10.64
CA GLY A 435 30.20 -6.39 -11.23
C GLY A 435 29.04 -6.59 -10.27
N GLU A 436 27.93 -6.01 -10.59
CA GLU A 436 26.71 -6.08 -9.79
C GLU A 436 25.51 -6.59 -10.59
N ALA A 437 24.37 -6.77 -9.91
CA ALA A 437 23.09 -7.11 -10.51
C ALA A 437 21.98 -6.26 -9.88
N SER A 438 21.50 -5.28 -10.61
CA SER A 438 20.34 -4.44 -10.25
C SER A 438 19.30 -4.49 -11.38
N PRO A 439 18.32 -5.39 -11.29
CA PRO A 439 17.36 -5.61 -12.37
C PRO A 439 16.46 -4.40 -12.69
N SER A 440 16.37 -3.44 -11.79
CA SER A 440 15.67 -2.17 -11.96
C SER A 440 16.30 -1.24 -13.01
N TYR A 441 17.54 -1.48 -13.38
CA TYR A 441 18.19 -0.64 -14.39
C TYR A 441 17.60 -0.85 -15.77
N PHE A 442 17.17 -2.07 -16.09
CA PHE A 442 16.71 -2.43 -17.43
C PHE A 442 15.53 -1.57 -17.90
N ASP A 443 14.56 -1.38 -17.02
CA ASP A 443 13.32 -0.65 -17.29
C ASP A 443 13.36 0.82 -16.83
N SER A 444 14.49 1.32 -16.34
CA SER A 444 14.71 2.73 -16.05
C SER A 444 15.05 3.50 -17.32
N ARG A 445 14.39 4.66 -17.51
CA ARG A 445 14.63 5.54 -18.65
C ARG A 445 16.00 6.21 -18.58
N GLU A 446 16.45 6.60 -17.40
CA GLU A 446 17.66 7.37 -17.15
C GLU A 446 18.90 6.50 -16.90
N ALA A 447 18.72 5.25 -16.48
CA ALA A 447 19.85 4.38 -16.13
C ALA A 447 20.87 4.20 -17.26
N PRO A 448 20.49 4.05 -18.57
CA PRO A 448 21.44 3.92 -19.65
C PRO A 448 22.39 5.13 -19.77
N GLU A 449 21.85 6.35 -19.75
CA GLU A 449 22.63 7.59 -19.85
C GLU A 449 23.53 7.78 -18.63
N ARG A 450 22.99 7.62 -17.43
CA ARG A 450 23.74 7.74 -16.17
C ARG A 450 24.90 6.75 -16.12
N LEU A 451 24.64 5.50 -16.53
CA LEU A 451 25.66 4.46 -16.51
C LEU A 451 26.73 4.72 -17.58
N TYR A 452 26.34 5.09 -18.80
CA TYR A 452 27.28 5.41 -19.87
C TYR A 452 28.17 6.59 -19.54
N SER A 453 27.63 7.63 -18.88
CA SER A 453 28.41 8.80 -18.47
C SER A 453 29.55 8.47 -17.50
N LEU A 454 29.40 7.44 -16.68
CA LEU A 454 30.39 7.04 -15.66
C LEU A 454 31.23 5.83 -16.09
N PHE A 455 30.60 4.88 -16.80
CA PHE A 455 31.23 3.59 -17.15
C PHE A 455 30.93 3.20 -18.61
N PRO A 456 31.43 3.95 -19.61
CA PRO A 456 31.09 3.71 -21.02
C PRO A 456 31.65 2.38 -21.55
N GLU A 457 32.60 1.76 -20.85
CA GLU A 457 33.24 0.48 -21.23
C GLU A 457 32.60 -0.73 -20.53
N ALA A 458 31.59 -0.54 -19.69
CA ALA A 458 30.95 -1.62 -18.95
C ALA A 458 30.31 -2.64 -19.89
N LYS A 459 30.47 -3.93 -19.58
CA LYS A 459 29.74 -5.03 -20.24
C LYS A 459 28.40 -5.26 -19.56
N LEU A 460 27.34 -5.27 -20.33
CA LEU A 460 25.96 -5.36 -19.83
C LEU A 460 25.38 -6.72 -20.15
N ILE A 461 24.66 -7.29 -19.19
CA ILE A 461 24.00 -8.58 -19.32
C ILE A 461 22.52 -8.40 -18.98
N VAL A 462 21.66 -8.88 -19.87
CA VAL A 462 20.22 -8.90 -19.63
C VAL A 462 19.65 -10.28 -19.90
N LEU A 463 18.82 -10.79 -18.98
CA LEU A 463 18.03 -11.99 -19.18
C LEU A 463 16.59 -11.58 -19.48
N LEU A 464 16.07 -12.05 -20.59
CA LEU A 464 14.68 -11.90 -20.99
C LEU A 464 13.95 -13.23 -20.81
N ARG A 465 12.73 -13.19 -20.33
CA ARG A 465 11.83 -14.32 -20.12
C ARG A 465 10.56 -14.08 -20.92
N ASN A 466 9.82 -15.15 -21.27
CA ASN A 466 8.48 -14.99 -21.79
C ASN A 466 7.73 -13.92 -20.96
N PRO A 467 7.30 -12.80 -21.54
CA PRO A 467 6.76 -11.67 -20.79
C PRO A 467 5.46 -12.02 -20.05
N VAL A 468 4.69 -13.01 -20.54
CA VAL A 468 3.53 -13.56 -19.84
C VAL A 468 3.97 -14.22 -18.54
N ASP A 469 4.96 -15.12 -18.60
CA ASP A 469 5.46 -15.85 -17.42
C ASP A 469 6.19 -14.92 -16.45
N ARG A 470 6.82 -13.86 -16.97
CA ARG A 470 7.44 -12.82 -16.14
C ARG A 470 6.37 -12.05 -15.34
N ALA A 471 5.30 -11.58 -16.00
CA ALA A 471 4.21 -10.84 -15.37
C ALA A 471 3.53 -11.68 -14.28
N ILE A 472 3.22 -12.93 -14.58
CA ILE A 472 2.65 -13.89 -13.65
C ILE A 472 3.59 -14.13 -12.44
N SER A 473 4.89 -14.32 -12.71
CA SER A 473 5.89 -14.50 -11.65
C SER A 473 6.01 -13.28 -10.74
N GLN A 474 5.85 -12.08 -11.29
CA GLN A 474 5.85 -10.85 -10.50
C GLN A 474 4.59 -10.74 -9.65
N PHE A 475 3.43 -11.01 -10.22
CA PHE A 475 2.16 -11.00 -9.49
C PHE A 475 2.21 -11.93 -8.27
N TYR A 476 2.59 -13.19 -8.42
CA TYR A 476 2.69 -14.10 -7.28
C TYR A 476 3.74 -13.67 -6.26
N ARG A 477 4.87 -13.13 -6.72
CA ARG A 477 5.87 -12.60 -5.78
C ARG A 477 5.33 -11.46 -4.93
N LEU A 478 4.56 -10.55 -5.52
CA LEU A 478 3.96 -9.43 -4.78
C LEU A 478 2.83 -9.89 -3.86
N THR A 479 2.06 -10.89 -4.30
CA THR A 479 1.06 -11.56 -3.47
C THR A 479 1.69 -12.28 -2.27
N ASP A 480 2.77 -13.03 -2.49
CA ASP A 480 3.53 -13.71 -1.41
C ASP A 480 4.13 -12.73 -0.40
N LEU A 481 4.49 -11.53 -0.85
CA LEU A 481 4.96 -10.45 0.02
C LEU A 481 3.82 -9.63 0.64
N ASN A 482 2.57 -9.96 0.31
CA ASN A 482 1.36 -9.21 0.68
C ASN A 482 1.37 -7.73 0.23
N TRP A 483 2.09 -7.43 -0.84
CA TRP A 483 2.10 -6.12 -1.49
C TRP A 483 1.03 -5.99 -2.56
N GLU A 484 0.40 -7.11 -2.94
CA GLU A 484 -0.70 -7.16 -3.89
C GLU A 484 -1.82 -8.08 -3.36
N ALA A 485 -2.97 -7.49 -3.08
CA ALA A 485 -4.15 -8.20 -2.59
C ALA A 485 -5.24 -8.39 -3.67
N ARG A 486 -5.14 -7.64 -4.78
CA ARG A 486 -6.12 -7.69 -5.87
C ARG A 486 -5.92 -8.95 -6.73
N SER A 487 -6.94 -9.33 -7.48
CA SER A 487 -6.81 -10.41 -8.47
C SER A 487 -5.92 -9.99 -9.66
N LEU A 488 -5.34 -10.98 -10.36
CA LEU A 488 -4.49 -10.72 -11.53
C LEU A 488 -5.25 -9.95 -12.63
N ASP A 489 -6.51 -10.31 -12.88
CA ASP A 489 -7.37 -9.63 -13.86
C ASP A 489 -7.52 -8.14 -13.52
N ARG A 490 -7.74 -7.84 -12.25
CA ARG A 490 -7.93 -6.46 -11.79
C ARG A 490 -6.66 -5.63 -11.93
N VAL A 491 -5.51 -6.15 -11.50
CA VAL A 491 -4.24 -5.40 -11.63
C VAL A 491 -3.84 -5.17 -13.08
N ILE A 492 -4.14 -6.11 -13.97
CA ILE A 492 -3.93 -5.96 -15.42
C ILE A 492 -4.84 -4.87 -15.97
N SER A 493 -6.14 -4.89 -15.64
CA SER A 493 -7.10 -3.88 -16.10
C SER A 493 -6.72 -2.49 -15.64
N ASP A 494 -6.33 -2.33 -14.38
CA ASP A 494 -5.89 -1.05 -13.80
C ASP A 494 -4.60 -0.55 -14.49
N GLU A 495 -3.68 -1.43 -14.85
CA GLU A 495 -2.46 -1.04 -15.56
C GLU A 495 -2.74 -0.63 -17.01
N ILE A 496 -3.66 -1.31 -17.71
CA ILE A 496 -4.09 -0.92 -19.05
C ILE A 496 -4.69 0.50 -19.02
N GLU A 497 -5.57 0.76 -18.07
CA GLU A 497 -6.19 2.07 -17.94
C GLU A 497 -5.12 3.17 -17.74
N ARG A 498 -4.16 2.94 -16.85
CA ARG A 498 -3.02 3.86 -16.63
C ARG A 498 -2.19 4.08 -17.89
N LEU A 499 -1.87 3.03 -18.62
CA LEU A 499 -1.08 3.09 -19.84
C LEU A 499 -1.82 3.80 -20.99
N ASN A 500 -3.15 3.67 -21.05
CA ASN A 500 -3.99 4.40 -22.02
C ASN A 500 -4.12 5.88 -21.68
N GLN A 501 -4.19 6.23 -20.39
CA GLN A 501 -4.27 7.62 -19.94
C GLN A 501 -2.91 8.34 -20.05
N ASN A 502 -1.82 7.64 -19.92
CA ASN A 502 -0.46 8.16 -20.03
C ASN A 502 0.43 7.21 -20.86
N PRO A 503 0.45 7.36 -22.20
CA PRO A 503 1.27 6.53 -23.07
C PRO A 503 2.79 6.64 -22.80
N GLU A 504 3.22 7.76 -22.21
CA GLU A 504 4.62 8.00 -21.81
C GLU A 504 4.89 7.58 -20.36
N TYR A 505 4.04 6.72 -19.80
CA TYR A 505 4.17 6.25 -18.43
C TYR A 505 5.58 5.76 -18.13
N ILE A 506 6.19 6.37 -17.11
CA ILE A 506 7.52 5.99 -16.61
C ILE A 506 7.33 4.94 -15.54
N ILE A 507 8.05 3.82 -15.69
CA ILE A 507 8.10 2.78 -14.67
C ILE A 507 8.87 3.32 -13.46
N GLY A 508 8.15 3.54 -12.36
CA GLY A 508 8.71 3.97 -11.09
C GLY A 508 9.13 2.80 -10.18
N GLU A 509 9.48 3.13 -8.94
CA GLU A 509 9.77 2.15 -7.87
C GLU A 509 8.56 1.27 -7.54
N GLU A 510 7.36 1.72 -7.87
CA GLU A 510 6.12 1.01 -7.57
C GLU A 510 6.12 -0.42 -8.11
N PRO A 511 5.73 -1.41 -7.30
CA PRO A 511 5.85 -2.83 -7.64
C PRO A 511 4.91 -3.31 -8.76
N GLY A 512 3.85 -2.59 -9.07
CA GLY A 512 2.71 -3.04 -9.87
C GLY A 512 2.82 -2.81 -11.40
N ASN A 513 3.99 -2.95 -12.04
CA ASN A 513 4.14 -2.75 -13.48
C ASN A 513 4.28 -4.11 -14.19
N TYR A 514 3.16 -4.84 -14.32
CA TYR A 514 3.15 -6.20 -14.89
C TYR A 514 3.28 -6.20 -16.42
N LEU A 515 2.62 -5.27 -17.08
CA LEU A 515 2.58 -5.15 -18.54
C LEU A 515 3.75 -4.31 -19.06
N ALA A 516 3.93 -3.12 -18.51
CA ALA A 516 4.95 -2.17 -18.99
C ALA A 516 6.35 -2.79 -18.97
N ARG A 517 6.74 -3.49 -17.90
CA ARG A 517 8.04 -4.17 -17.78
C ARG A 517 8.25 -5.32 -18.77
N GLY A 518 7.21 -5.82 -19.42
CA GLY A 518 7.29 -6.85 -20.45
C GLY A 518 7.49 -6.31 -21.87
N ARG A 519 7.46 -5.00 -22.07
CA ARG A 519 7.69 -4.35 -23.38
C ARG A 519 9.18 -4.20 -23.68
N TYR A 520 9.91 -5.30 -23.70
CA TYR A 520 11.38 -5.33 -23.74
C TYR A 520 12.01 -4.53 -24.85
N ILE A 521 11.36 -4.45 -26.03
CA ILE A 521 11.90 -3.74 -27.18
C ILE A 521 12.12 -2.25 -26.91
N GLU A 522 11.23 -1.63 -26.12
CA GLU A 522 11.35 -0.22 -25.75
C GLU A 522 12.64 0.02 -24.95
N PHE A 523 12.92 -0.85 -23.98
CA PHE A 523 14.11 -0.73 -23.14
C PHE A 523 15.39 -1.10 -23.88
N ILE A 524 15.39 -2.16 -24.69
CA ILE A 524 16.55 -2.55 -25.50
C ILE A 524 16.95 -1.41 -26.44
N LYS A 525 16.00 -0.75 -27.09
CA LYS A 525 16.29 0.42 -27.93
C LYS A 525 16.91 1.56 -27.13
N ASN A 526 16.40 1.84 -25.92
CA ASN A 526 16.98 2.86 -25.03
C ASN A 526 18.42 2.52 -24.64
N TRP A 527 18.70 1.28 -24.21
CA TRP A 527 20.05 0.83 -23.89
C TRP A 527 21.00 0.92 -25.10
N ARG A 528 20.54 0.56 -26.30
CA ARG A 528 21.32 0.62 -27.54
C ARG A 528 21.55 2.03 -28.10
N THR A 529 20.92 3.04 -27.51
CA THR A 529 21.24 4.44 -27.81
C THR A 529 22.62 4.83 -27.25
N PHE A 530 23.04 4.21 -26.15
CA PHE A 530 24.27 4.54 -25.44
C PHE A 530 25.34 3.46 -25.58
N PHE A 531 24.99 2.19 -25.56
CA PHE A 531 25.92 1.05 -25.57
C PHE A 531 25.90 0.31 -26.91
N LEU A 532 27.09 -0.12 -27.35
CA LEU A 532 27.23 -0.89 -28.59
C LEU A 532 26.63 -2.29 -28.45
N PRO A 533 26.18 -2.92 -29.57
CA PRO A 533 25.62 -4.28 -29.53
C PRO A 533 26.54 -5.32 -28.85
N GLU A 534 27.85 -5.22 -29.07
CA GLU A 534 28.86 -6.10 -28.49
C GLU A 534 29.08 -5.90 -26.99
N GLN A 535 28.59 -4.80 -26.42
CA GLN A 535 28.61 -4.56 -24.99
C GLN A 535 27.37 -5.08 -24.26
N LEU A 536 26.31 -5.48 -24.99
CA LEU A 536 25.03 -5.90 -24.43
C LEU A 536 24.73 -7.36 -24.77
N LEU A 537 25.01 -8.27 -23.85
CA LEU A 537 24.67 -9.68 -23.97
C LEU A 537 23.21 -9.91 -23.57
N ILE A 538 22.40 -10.41 -24.54
CA ILE A 538 20.99 -10.70 -24.33
C ILE A 538 20.80 -12.22 -24.25
N LEU A 539 20.36 -12.71 -23.10
CA LEU A 539 20.11 -14.10 -22.77
C LEU A 539 18.62 -14.40 -22.70
N LYS A 540 18.21 -15.61 -23.04
CA LYS A 540 16.85 -16.11 -22.84
C LYS A 540 16.82 -16.94 -21.56
N SER A 541 15.90 -16.61 -20.64
CA SER A 541 15.77 -17.30 -19.35
C SER A 541 15.45 -18.78 -19.49
N GLU A 542 14.62 -19.12 -20.48
CA GLU A 542 14.25 -20.51 -20.77
C GLU A 542 15.49 -21.33 -21.15
N ASP A 543 16.37 -20.79 -22.02
CA ASP A 543 17.63 -21.43 -22.41
C ASP A 543 18.57 -21.55 -21.20
N PHE A 544 18.63 -20.49 -20.38
CA PHE A 544 19.42 -20.49 -19.14
C PHE A 544 18.99 -21.62 -18.20
N TYR A 545 17.71 -21.80 -17.95
CA TYR A 545 17.24 -22.86 -17.07
C TYR A 545 17.29 -24.26 -17.71
N ALA A 546 17.21 -24.36 -19.02
CA ALA A 546 17.38 -25.63 -19.75
C ALA A 546 18.82 -26.12 -19.78
N GLY A 547 19.81 -25.17 -19.76
CA GLY A 547 21.22 -25.51 -19.87
C GLY A 547 22.11 -24.52 -19.13
N VAL A 548 22.06 -24.53 -17.79
CA VAL A 548 22.74 -23.54 -16.93
C VAL A 548 24.23 -23.45 -17.24
N ALA A 549 24.93 -24.58 -17.35
CA ALA A 549 26.36 -24.63 -17.60
C ALA A 549 26.74 -23.92 -18.92
N GLY A 550 26.01 -24.20 -19.99
CA GLY A 550 26.27 -23.59 -21.30
C GLY A 550 26.04 -22.09 -21.31
N THR A 551 24.97 -21.63 -20.62
CA THR A 551 24.70 -20.17 -20.52
C THR A 551 25.74 -19.46 -19.65
N VAL A 552 26.18 -20.07 -18.54
CA VAL A 552 27.26 -19.50 -17.72
C VAL A 552 28.55 -19.42 -18.52
N GLN A 553 28.88 -20.45 -19.29
CA GLN A 553 30.07 -20.43 -20.15
C GLN A 553 29.99 -19.31 -21.20
N GLN A 554 28.86 -19.11 -21.85
CA GLN A 554 28.61 -17.96 -22.76
C GLN A 554 28.86 -16.61 -22.08
N VAL A 555 28.43 -16.47 -20.83
CA VAL A 555 28.69 -15.24 -20.05
C VAL A 555 30.17 -15.08 -19.73
N LEU A 556 30.86 -16.16 -19.34
CA LEU A 556 32.30 -16.09 -19.07
C LEU A 556 33.10 -15.70 -20.32
N GLU A 557 32.77 -16.26 -21.48
CA GLU A 557 33.35 -15.87 -22.78
C GLU A 557 33.07 -14.39 -23.09
N PHE A 558 31.85 -13.93 -22.90
CA PHE A 558 31.50 -12.51 -23.05
C PHE A 558 32.30 -11.61 -22.12
N LEU A 559 32.63 -12.06 -20.93
CA LEU A 559 33.44 -11.32 -19.95
C LEU A 559 34.95 -11.48 -20.12
N ASP A 560 35.41 -12.20 -21.14
CA ASP A 560 36.83 -12.55 -21.39
C ASP A 560 37.44 -13.31 -20.20
N LEU A 561 36.64 -14.15 -19.55
CA LEU A 561 37.08 -15.00 -18.44
C LEU A 561 37.32 -16.44 -18.91
N PRO A 562 38.27 -17.17 -18.30
CA PRO A 562 38.51 -18.57 -18.59
C PRO A 562 37.29 -19.42 -18.19
N GLU A 563 37.16 -20.56 -18.86
CA GLU A 563 36.18 -21.57 -18.53
C GLU A 563 36.29 -22.00 -17.06
N TYR A 564 35.16 -22.11 -16.38
CA TYR A 564 35.07 -22.53 -14.99
C TYR A 564 33.88 -23.44 -14.76
N GLN A 565 34.14 -24.62 -14.22
CA GLN A 565 33.08 -25.54 -13.83
C GLN A 565 32.59 -25.22 -12.43
N LEU A 566 31.31 -24.90 -12.32
CA LEU A 566 30.68 -24.60 -11.04
C LEU A 566 30.52 -25.89 -10.22
N SER A 567 30.71 -25.75 -8.90
CA SER A 567 30.56 -26.88 -7.97
C SER A 567 29.11 -27.29 -7.76
N GLU A 568 28.16 -26.35 -7.85
CA GLU A 568 26.73 -26.55 -7.64
C GLU A 568 25.90 -25.61 -8.51
N TYR A 569 24.76 -26.15 -9.01
CA TYR A 569 23.74 -25.38 -9.72
C TYR A 569 22.44 -25.39 -8.90
N GLN A 570 22.33 -24.47 -7.94
CA GLN A 570 21.11 -24.32 -7.16
C GLN A 570 20.24 -23.22 -7.75
N ASN A 571 18.98 -23.53 -8.05
CA ASN A 571 18.01 -22.49 -8.40
C ASN A 571 17.70 -21.64 -7.16
N ALA A 572 18.11 -20.39 -7.18
CA ALA A 572 18.02 -19.48 -6.03
C ALA A 572 16.55 -19.17 -5.63
N ASN A 573 15.60 -19.24 -6.56
CA ASN A 573 14.21 -18.90 -6.33
C ASN A 573 13.26 -19.78 -7.15
N PRO A 574 13.07 -21.07 -6.81
CA PRO A 574 12.06 -21.91 -7.45
C PRO A 574 10.66 -21.40 -7.05
N GLY A 575 9.95 -20.75 -7.97
CA GLY A 575 8.57 -20.34 -7.75
C GLY A 575 7.62 -21.53 -7.96
N SER A 576 6.68 -21.73 -7.03
CA SER A 576 5.50 -22.56 -7.26
C SER A 576 4.30 -21.64 -7.45
N TYR A 577 3.62 -21.75 -8.59
CA TYR A 577 2.48 -20.91 -8.92
C TYR A 577 1.21 -21.73 -8.99
N GLN A 578 0.11 -21.18 -8.48
CA GLN A 578 -1.22 -21.74 -8.71
C GLN A 578 -1.57 -21.65 -10.21
N PRO A 579 -2.34 -22.58 -10.74
CA PRO A 579 -2.81 -22.50 -12.12
C PRO A 579 -3.60 -21.21 -12.36
N ILE A 580 -3.20 -20.46 -13.38
CA ILE A 580 -3.92 -19.26 -13.81
C ILE A 580 -4.96 -19.61 -14.85
N ASN A 581 -6.06 -18.85 -14.87
CA ASN A 581 -7.09 -18.97 -15.89
C ASN A 581 -6.46 -18.83 -17.29
N GLN A 582 -6.75 -19.79 -18.17
CA GLN A 582 -6.20 -19.83 -19.51
C GLN A 582 -6.55 -18.60 -20.34
N SER A 583 -7.74 -18.04 -20.14
CA SER A 583 -8.18 -16.82 -20.84
C SER A 583 -7.28 -15.60 -20.54
N VAL A 584 -6.82 -15.45 -19.28
CA VAL A 584 -5.90 -14.38 -18.88
C VAL A 584 -4.54 -14.58 -19.54
N ARG A 585 -4.07 -15.83 -19.59
CA ARG A 585 -2.80 -16.16 -20.23
C ARG A 585 -2.84 -15.91 -21.74
N ASP A 586 -3.94 -16.24 -22.40
CA ASP A 586 -4.13 -16.00 -23.84
C ASP A 586 -4.22 -14.49 -24.13
N TRP A 587 -4.92 -13.73 -23.29
CA TRP A 587 -4.99 -12.29 -23.40
C TRP A 587 -3.60 -11.62 -23.23
N LEU A 588 -2.83 -12.02 -22.22
CA LEU A 588 -1.45 -11.53 -22.02
C LEU A 588 -0.57 -11.85 -23.23
N ARG A 589 -0.71 -13.03 -23.82
CA ARG A 589 0.04 -13.43 -25.03
C ARG A 589 -0.30 -12.51 -26.21
N ASP A 590 -1.59 -12.23 -26.41
CA ASP A 590 -2.04 -11.35 -27.50
C ASP A 590 -1.55 -9.91 -27.28
N TYR A 591 -1.56 -9.42 -26.02
CA TYR A 591 -1.03 -8.12 -25.65
C TYR A 591 0.47 -8.00 -25.97
N PHE A 592 1.29 -8.99 -25.61
CA PHE A 592 2.74 -8.92 -25.83
C PHE A 592 3.17 -9.27 -27.24
N ARG A 593 2.32 -9.87 -28.04
CA ARG A 593 2.65 -10.31 -29.42
C ARG A 593 3.31 -9.23 -30.27
N PRO A 594 2.78 -8.00 -30.40
CA PRO A 594 3.40 -6.98 -31.25
C PRO A 594 4.79 -6.57 -30.74
N TYR A 595 4.97 -6.46 -29.42
CA TYR A 595 6.26 -6.13 -28.81
C TYR A 595 7.30 -7.23 -28.99
N ASN A 596 6.88 -8.49 -28.90
CA ASN A 596 7.76 -9.64 -29.12
C ASN A 596 8.19 -9.74 -30.60
N GLN A 597 7.27 -9.52 -31.55
CA GLN A 597 7.59 -9.51 -32.97
C GLN A 597 8.59 -8.40 -33.30
N GLU A 598 8.37 -7.19 -32.83
CA GLU A 598 9.29 -6.09 -33.03
C GLU A 598 10.67 -6.35 -32.37
N LEU A 599 10.71 -6.99 -31.20
CA LEU A 599 11.95 -7.38 -30.54
C LEU A 599 12.71 -8.40 -31.37
N GLU A 600 12.03 -9.44 -31.90
CA GLU A 600 12.63 -10.46 -32.76
C GLU A 600 13.20 -9.89 -34.06
N GLU A 601 12.44 -8.99 -34.70
CA GLU A 601 12.88 -8.27 -35.91
C GLU A 601 14.10 -7.39 -35.62
N TYR A 602 14.06 -6.63 -34.53
CA TYR A 602 15.14 -5.73 -34.16
C TYR A 602 16.45 -6.44 -33.81
N LEU A 603 16.36 -7.61 -33.15
CA LEU A 603 17.52 -8.40 -32.73
C LEU A 603 17.96 -9.43 -33.78
N GLY A 604 17.14 -9.69 -34.83
CA GLY A 604 17.38 -10.75 -35.80
C GLY A 604 17.38 -12.15 -35.19
N ARG A 605 16.69 -12.35 -34.05
CA ARG A 605 16.67 -13.60 -33.27
C ARG A 605 15.25 -13.92 -32.83
N LYS A 606 14.83 -15.19 -32.93
CA LYS A 606 13.54 -15.66 -32.42
C LYS A 606 13.62 -16.06 -30.96
N PHE A 607 12.54 -15.77 -30.23
CA PHE A 607 12.36 -16.16 -28.82
C PHE A 607 11.31 -17.24 -28.66
N ASP A 608 10.40 -17.41 -29.63
CA ASP A 608 9.31 -18.40 -29.64
C ASP A 608 8.38 -18.27 -28.42
N TRP A 609 8.01 -17.03 -28.06
CA TRP A 609 7.12 -16.70 -26.93
C TRP A 609 5.65 -16.52 -27.33
#